data_1d8a757c5fe882065469e7c993ca4d70
#
_entry.id   1d8a757c5fe882065469e7c993ca4d70
#
_cell.length_a   1.000
_cell.length_b   1.000
_cell.length_c   1.000
_cell.angle_alpha   90.00
_cell.angle_beta   90.00
_cell.angle_gamma   90.00
#
_symmetry.space_group_name_H-M   'P 1'
#
loop_
_entity.id
_entity.type
_entity.pdbx_description
1 polymer ?
#
loop_
_entity_poly.entity_id
_entity_poly.type
_entity_poly.pdbx_seq_one_letter_code
_entity_poly.pdbx_strand_id
1 'polypeptide(L)'
;MNKPIEERELILAILLEVTRDKVPGHLALSRVLSKYQYLDKRERAFITRVTEGTLEHMIEIDYIIDQFSKTKTAKMKPVIRIILRSAVYQLKYMDQVPASAVCNEAVRLAKKRGFQNLSGFVNGVLRTIARQMDQVKLPEHPLSRRLSVQYSIPEWMVETWLSSYPEETVEKMLSFMMEEHPTCIRFDPERITKEEIKARLKEDGVEKVEDHPVLP
;
A
#
# COMPACT_ATOMS: atom_id res chain seq x y z
N MET A 1 -27.52 -3.58 -18.51
CA MET A 1 -27.02 -3.01 -17.26
C MET A 1 -25.56 -3.45 -17.09
N ASN A 2 -24.60 -2.53 -17.17
CA ASN A 2 -23.20 -2.86 -16.89
C ASN A 2 -23.09 -3.28 -15.40
N LYS A 3 -22.53 -4.47 -15.16
CA LYS A 3 -22.24 -4.95 -13.83
C LYS A 3 -21.30 -3.93 -13.16
N PRO A 4 -21.55 -3.48 -11.93
CA PRO A 4 -20.65 -2.55 -11.26
C PRO A 4 -19.25 -3.13 -11.23
N ILE A 5 -18.25 -2.29 -11.48
CA ILE A 5 -16.85 -2.71 -11.44
C ILE A 5 -16.49 -2.93 -9.98
N GLU A 6 -15.86 -4.06 -9.70
CA GLU A 6 -15.49 -4.45 -8.34
C GLU A 6 -14.26 -3.68 -7.86
N GLU A 7 -14.19 -3.35 -6.58
CA GLU A 7 -13.12 -2.53 -5.97
C GLU A 7 -11.73 -3.10 -6.29
N ARG A 8 -11.56 -4.43 -6.23
CA ARG A 8 -10.28 -5.09 -6.51
C ARG A 8 -9.83 -4.97 -7.97
N GLU A 9 -10.76 -4.80 -8.89
CA GLU A 9 -10.43 -4.49 -10.29
C GLU A 9 -9.94 -3.07 -10.46
N LEU A 10 -10.51 -2.13 -9.71
CA LEU A 10 -10.05 -0.75 -9.69
C LEU A 10 -8.66 -0.64 -9.07
N ILE A 11 -8.44 -1.33 -7.94
CA ILE A 11 -7.11 -1.43 -7.31
C ILE A 11 -6.07 -1.99 -8.28
N LEU A 12 -6.39 -3.10 -8.98
CA LEU A 12 -5.49 -3.67 -9.99
C LEU A 12 -5.17 -2.67 -11.10
N ALA A 13 -6.17 -1.96 -11.60
CA ALA A 13 -5.98 -0.97 -12.67
C ALA A 13 -5.08 0.18 -12.22
N ILE A 14 -5.32 0.74 -11.03
CA ILE A 14 -4.51 1.81 -10.45
C ILE A 14 -3.05 1.35 -10.26
N LEU A 15 -2.85 0.20 -9.62
CA LEU A 15 -1.51 -0.32 -9.36
C LEU A 15 -0.74 -0.66 -10.63
N LEU A 16 -1.41 -1.09 -11.70
CA LEU A 16 -0.78 -1.29 -13.01
C LEU A 16 -0.37 0.05 -13.64
N GLU A 17 -1.23 1.07 -13.57
CA GLU A 17 -0.93 2.41 -14.07
C GLU A 17 0.29 3.01 -13.35
N VAL A 18 0.36 2.86 -12.02
CA VAL A 18 1.51 3.33 -11.22
C VAL A 18 2.79 2.54 -11.54
N THR A 19 2.73 1.21 -11.53
CA THR A 19 3.95 0.40 -11.58
C THR A 19 4.49 0.18 -12.99
N ARG A 20 3.62 0.11 -13.99
CA ARG A 20 3.97 -0.09 -15.40
C ARG A 20 4.12 1.23 -16.13
N ASP A 21 3.13 2.11 -16.02
CA ASP A 21 3.03 3.33 -16.82
C ASP A 21 3.65 4.54 -16.10
N LYS A 22 4.16 4.33 -14.86
CA LYS A 22 4.89 5.34 -14.03
C LYS A 22 4.08 6.57 -13.67
N VAL A 23 2.77 6.46 -13.64
CA VAL A 23 1.88 7.54 -13.18
C VAL A 23 2.01 7.68 -11.65
N PRO A 24 2.13 8.89 -11.11
CA PRO A 24 2.12 9.10 -9.66
C PRO A 24 0.88 8.52 -8.99
N GLY A 25 1.06 7.81 -7.85
CA GLY A 25 0.00 7.04 -7.20
C GLY A 25 -1.24 7.86 -6.87
N HIS A 26 -1.04 9.06 -6.31
CA HIS A 26 -2.14 9.99 -5.98
C HIS A 26 -2.95 10.44 -7.21
N LEU A 27 -2.31 10.61 -8.37
CA LEU A 27 -3.01 10.98 -9.61
C LEU A 27 -3.81 9.80 -10.16
N ALA A 28 -3.24 8.59 -10.20
CA ALA A 28 -3.94 7.40 -10.65
C ALA A 28 -5.17 7.10 -9.76
N LEU A 29 -5.01 7.19 -8.43
CA LEU A 29 -6.07 7.01 -7.46
C LEU A 29 -7.18 8.07 -7.62
N SER A 30 -6.81 9.35 -7.68
CA SER A 30 -7.75 10.46 -7.85
C SER A 30 -8.59 10.34 -9.13
N ARG A 31 -7.98 9.98 -10.26
CA ARG A 31 -8.71 9.74 -11.52
C ARG A 31 -9.77 8.66 -11.38
N VAL A 32 -9.43 7.54 -10.76
CA VAL A 32 -10.38 6.43 -10.59
C VAL A 32 -11.49 6.84 -9.65
N LEU A 33 -11.19 7.44 -8.50
CA LEU A 33 -12.20 7.86 -7.52
C LEU A 33 -13.12 8.97 -8.08
N SER A 34 -12.61 9.86 -8.92
CA SER A 34 -13.42 10.87 -9.60
C SER A 34 -14.32 10.29 -10.70
N LYS A 35 -13.84 9.27 -11.42
CA LYS A 35 -14.58 8.60 -12.47
C LYS A 35 -15.75 7.75 -11.94
N TYR A 36 -15.56 7.09 -10.80
CA TYR A 36 -16.53 6.17 -10.21
C TYR A 36 -17.20 6.79 -8.98
N GLN A 37 -17.96 7.88 -9.22
CA GLN A 37 -18.62 8.66 -8.15
C GLN A 37 -19.73 7.90 -7.41
N TYR A 38 -20.21 6.79 -7.95
CA TYR A 38 -21.22 5.94 -7.32
C TYR A 38 -20.67 5.07 -6.18
N LEU A 39 -19.34 4.99 -6.04
CA LEU A 39 -18.72 4.26 -4.94
C LEU A 39 -19.03 4.94 -3.61
N ASP A 40 -19.47 4.16 -2.63
CA ASP A 40 -19.71 4.65 -1.29
C ASP A 40 -18.43 5.00 -0.52
N LYS A 41 -18.55 5.59 0.66
CA LYS A 41 -17.41 5.99 1.50
C LYS A 41 -16.51 4.79 1.88
N ARG A 42 -17.12 3.63 2.14
CA ARG A 42 -16.40 2.41 2.55
C ARG A 42 -15.63 1.79 1.39
N GLU A 43 -16.24 1.72 0.22
CA GLU A 43 -15.59 1.23 -1.01
C GLU A 43 -14.40 2.13 -1.39
N ARG A 44 -14.58 3.45 -1.34
CA ARG A 44 -13.50 4.42 -1.60
C ARG A 44 -12.36 4.28 -0.60
N ALA A 45 -12.65 4.16 0.70
CA ALA A 45 -11.65 3.95 1.74
C ALA A 45 -10.88 2.63 1.55
N PHE A 46 -11.58 1.55 1.17
CA PHE A 46 -10.94 0.26 0.88
C PHE A 46 -9.99 0.34 -0.32
N ILE A 47 -10.44 0.96 -1.44
CA ILE A 47 -9.61 1.14 -2.63
C ILE A 47 -8.36 1.97 -2.29
N THR A 48 -8.53 3.08 -1.59
CA THR A 48 -7.41 3.95 -1.16
C THR A 48 -6.43 3.17 -0.30
N ARG A 49 -6.90 2.57 0.78
CA ARG A 49 -6.06 1.84 1.74
C ARG A 49 -5.26 0.71 1.10
N VAL A 50 -5.91 -0.13 0.26
CA VAL A 50 -5.20 -1.25 -0.38
C VAL A 50 -4.23 -0.74 -1.45
N THR A 51 -4.57 0.32 -2.17
CA THR A 51 -3.68 0.88 -3.20
C THR A 51 -2.44 1.51 -2.57
N GLU A 52 -2.64 2.45 -1.67
CA GLU A 52 -1.54 3.18 -1.01
C GLU A 52 -0.66 2.25 -0.19
N GLY A 53 -1.26 1.42 0.66
CA GLY A 53 -0.49 0.48 1.46
C GLY A 53 0.25 -0.59 0.64
N THR A 54 -0.29 -1.03 -0.50
CA THR A 54 0.46 -1.92 -1.41
C THR A 54 1.68 -1.22 -2.01
N LEU A 55 1.60 0.08 -2.33
CA LEU A 55 2.71 0.85 -2.85
C LEU A 55 3.76 1.13 -1.77
N GLU A 56 3.32 1.50 -0.59
CA GLU A 56 4.16 1.80 0.56
C GLU A 56 4.98 0.58 1.01
N HIS A 57 4.34 -0.57 1.13
CA HIS A 57 4.97 -1.81 1.58
C HIS A 57 5.50 -2.69 0.43
N MET A 58 5.71 -2.14 -0.77
CA MET A 58 5.97 -2.94 -1.98
C MET A 58 7.24 -3.79 -1.89
N ILE A 59 8.32 -3.27 -1.29
CA ILE A 59 9.61 -3.98 -1.17
C ILE A 59 9.48 -5.15 -0.20
N GLU A 60 8.85 -4.93 0.94
CA GLU A 60 8.56 -5.97 1.92
C GLU A 60 7.64 -7.05 1.35
N ILE A 61 6.57 -6.64 0.67
CA ILE A 61 5.61 -7.56 0.03
C ILE A 61 6.30 -8.43 -1.02
N ASP A 62 7.14 -7.85 -1.87
CA ASP A 62 7.91 -8.62 -2.85
C ASP A 62 8.85 -9.63 -2.18
N TYR A 63 9.49 -9.22 -1.10
CA TYR A 63 10.36 -10.09 -0.33
C TYR A 63 9.57 -11.27 0.28
N ILE A 64 8.39 -11.02 0.85
CA ILE A 64 7.50 -12.08 1.37
C ILE A 64 7.10 -13.04 0.25
N ILE A 65 6.61 -12.53 -0.88
CA ILE A 65 6.21 -13.37 -2.01
C ILE A 65 7.39 -14.23 -2.47
N ASP A 66 8.57 -13.64 -2.54
CA ASP A 66 9.78 -14.31 -3.03
C ASP A 66 10.31 -15.41 -2.08
N GLN A 67 9.95 -15.41 -0.81
CA GLN A 67 10.25 -16.51 0.11
C GLN A 67 9.36 -17.74 -0.17
N PHE A 68 8.10 -17.54 -0.52
CA PHE A 68 7.11 -18.61 -0.66
C PHE A 68 6.81 -18.99 -2.11
N SER A 69 7.38 -18.30 -3.08
CA SER A 69 7.17 -18.55 -4.50
C SER A 69 8.44 -19.05 -5.19
N LYS A 70 8.29 -20.11 -6.00
CA LYS A 70 9.38 -20.58 -6.87
C LYS A 70 9.74 -19.55 -7.96
N THR A 71 8.76 -18.78 -8.42
CA THR A 71 8.97 -17.72 -9.40
C THR A 71 9.12 -16.39 -8.66
N LYS A 72 10.26 -15.74 -8.84
CA LYS A 72 10.50 -14.42 -8.21
C LYS A 72 9.59 -13.34 -8.81
N THR A 73 9.18 -12.39 -7.99
CA THR A 73 8.28 -11.28 -8.37
C THR A 73 8.76 -10.53 -9.61
N ALA A 74 10.06 -10.29 -9.75
CA ALA A 74 10.67 -9.64 -10.91
C ALA A 74 10.41 -10.37 -12.24
N LYS A 75 10.21 -11.69 -12.21
CA LYS A 75 9.97 -12.54 -13.38
C LYS A 75 8.48 -12.79 -13.65
N MET A 76 7.59 -12.34 -12.79
CA MET A 76 6.15 -12.55 -12.93
C MET A 76 5.55 -11.63 -13.98
N LYS A 77 4.48 -12.09 -14.64
CA LYS A 77 3.63 -11.22 -15.47
C LYS A 77 3.09 -10.05 -14.61
N PRO A 78 3.12 -8.81 -15.13
CA PRO A 78 2.75 -7.62 -14.33
C PRO A 78 1.39 -7.76 -13.61
N VAL A 79 0.37 -8.27 -14.31
CA VAL A 79 -0.98 -8.46 -13.74
C VAL A 79 -0.94 -9.43 -12.55
N ILE A 80 -0.27 -10.58 -12.67
CA ILE A 80 -0.16 -11.58 -11.61
C ILE A 80 0.62 -11.03 -10.42
N ARG A 81 1.72 -10.33 -10.68
CA ARG A 81 2.53 -9.69 -9.65
C ARG A 81 1.71 -8.70 -8.83
N ILE A 82 0.91 -7.85 -9.47
CA ILE A 82 0.06 -6.87 -8.77
C ILE A 82 -1.07 -7.55 -8.00
N ILE A 83 -1.69 -8.60 -8.56
CA ILE A 83 -2.70 -9.38 -7.83
C ILE A 83 -2.11 -9.97 -6.55
N LEU A 84 -0.91 -10.56 -6.63
CA LEU A 84 -0.23 -11.12 -5.45
C LEU A 84 0.13 -10.03 -4.44
N ARG A 85 0.71 -8.90 -4.89
CA ARG A 85 1.08 -7.78 -4.03
C ARG A 85 -0.10 -7.25 -3.23
N SER A 86 -1.20 -6.91 -3.91
CA SER A 86 -2.40 -6.37 -3.25
C SER A 86 -3.08 -7.40 -2.34
N ALA A 87 -2.99 -8.69 -2.67
CA ALA A 87 -3.50 -9.75 -1.80
C ALA A 87 -2.62 -9.94 -0.56
N VAL A 88 -1.29 -9.93 -0.69
CA VAL A 88 -0.36 -10.06 0.45
C VAL A 88 -0.49 -8.85 1.38
N TYR A 89 -0.66 -7.64 0.86
CA TYR A 89 -0.98 -6.49 1.69
C TYR A 89 -2.23 -6.73 2.55
N GLN A 90 -3.32 -7.18 1.93
CA GLN A 90 -4.56 -7.48 2.66
C GLN A 90 -4.35 -8.60 3.72
N LEU A 91 -3.59 -9.64 3.39
CA LEU A 91 -3.30 -10.74 4.33
C LEU A 91 -2.48 -10.30 5.54
N LYS A 92 -1.61 -9.31 5.40
CA LYS A 92 -0.69 -8.87 6.45
C LYS A 92 -1.21 -7.69 7.27
N TYR A 93 -1.92 -6.75 6.63
CA TYR A 93 -2.25 -5.45 7.21
C TYR A 93 -3.76 -5.21 7.40
N MET A 94 -4.61 -6.19 7.03
CA MET A 94 -6.06 -6.02 7.10
C MET A 94 -6.72 -7.21 7.81
N ASP A 95 -6.56 -7.29 9.12
CA ASP A 95 -7.10 -8.39 9.96
C ASP A 95 -8.61 -8.59 9.82
N GLN A 96 -9.33 -7.54 9.45
CA GLN A 96 -10.78 -7.59 9.23
C GLN A 96 -11.18 -8.35 7.96
N VAL A 97 -10.23 -8.62 7.05
CA VAL A 97 -10.51 -9.32 5.79
C VAL A 97 -10.11 -10.78 5.91
N PRO A 98 -11.06 -11.72 5.87
CA PRO A 98 -10.72 -13.15 6.00
C PRO A 98 -9.74 -13.61 4.91
N ALA A 99 -8.68 -14.32 5.30
CA ALA A 99 -7.65 -14.81 4.38
C ALA A 99 -8.23 -15.66 3.23
N SER A 100 -9.28 -16.45 3.50
CA SER A 100 -9.98 -17.22 2.48
C SER A 100 -10.64 -16.33 1.43
N ALA A 101 -11.22 -15.19 1.84
CA ALA A 101 -11.81 -14.22 0.92
C ALA A 101 -10.74 -13.57 0.04
N VAL A 102 -9.62 -13.14 0.62
CA VAL A 102 -8.49 -12.57 -0.13
C VAL A 102 -7.98 -13.54 -1.19
N CYS A 103 -7.73 -14.80 -0.82
CA CYS A 103 -7.24 -15.81 -1.75
C CYS A 103 -8.24 -16.08 -2.90
N ASN A 104 -9.53 -16.24 -2.56
CA ASN A 104 -10.56 -16.52 -3.56
C ASN A 104 -10.73 -15.37 -4.55
N GLU A 105 -10.74 -14.14 -4.06
CA GLU A 105 -10.85 -12.94 -4.91
C GLU A 105 -9.63 -12.75 -5.82
N ALA A 106 -8.43 -12.99 -5.32
CA ALA A 106 -7.20 -12.94 -6.13
C ALA A 106 -7.25 -13.97 -7.27
N VAL A 107 -7.70 -15.20 -6.98
CA VAL A 107 -7.89 -16.25 -7.99
C VAL A 107 -8.95 -15.85 -9.02
N ARG A 108 -10.08 -15.31 -8.56
CA ARG A 108 -11.16 -14.83 -9.44
C ARG A 108 -10.67 -13.72 -10.36
N LEU A 109 -9.92 -12.77 -9.82
CA LEU A 109 -9.34 -11.65 -10.56
C LEU A 109 -8.34 -12.12 -11.61
N ALA A 110 -7.46 -13.08 -11.28
CA ALA A 110 -6.53 -13.69 -12.23
C ALA A 110 -7.28 -14.36 -13.40
N LYS A 111 -8.32 -15.13 -13.12
CA LYS A 111 -9.17 -15.76 -14.15
C LYS A 111 -9.84 -14.71 -15.04
N LYS A 112 -10.44 -13.68 -14.44
CA LYS A 112 -11.14 -12.60 -15.14
C LYS A 112 -10.20 -11.82 -16.07
N ARG A 113 -8.91 -11.72 -15.72
CA ARG A 113 -7.87 -11.07 -16.54
C ARG A 113 -7.20 -11.98 -17.55
N GLY A 114 -7.76 -13.16 -17.80
CA GLY A 114 -7.26 -14.10 -18.83
C GLY A 114 -6.10 -15.00 -18.38
N PHE A 115 -5.80 -15.03 -17.07
CA PHE A 115 -4.73 -15.87 -16.51
C PHE A 115 -5.27 -17.13 -15.81
N GLN A 116 -6.23 -17.81 -16.46
CA GLN A 116 -6.84 -19.04 -15.94
C GLN A 116 -5.79 -20.10 -15.58
N ASN A 117 -4.78 -20.27 -16.42
CA ASN A 117 -3.68 -21.21 -16.24
C ASN A 117 -2.76 -20.89 -15.05
N LEU A 118 -2.74 -19.64 -14.57
CA LEU A 118 -1.96 -19.21 -13.41
C LEU A 118 -2.80 -19.13 -12.12
N SER A 119 -4.08 -19.41 -12.19
CA SER A 119 -4.98 -19.33 -11.01
C SER A 119 -4.58 -20.29 -9.89
N GLY A 120 -4.11 -21.50 -10.23
CA GLY A 120 -3.58 -22.46 -9.28
C GLY A 120 -2.28 -21.98 -8.61
N PHE A 121 -1.40 -21.34 -9.36
CA PHE A 121 -0.19 -20.71 -8.85
C PHE A 121 -0.52 -19.59 -7.86
N VAL A 122 -1.41 -18.66 -8.22
CA VAL A 122 -1.85 -17.57 -7.34
C VAL A 122 -2.43 -18.12 -6.03
N ASN A 123 -3.33 -19.11 -6.12
CA ASN A 123 -3.92 -19.73 -4.95
C ASN A 123 -2.89 -20.42 -4.05
N GLY A 124 -1.97 -21.18 -4.64
CA GLY A 124 -0.92 -21.89 -3.92
C GLY A 124 -0.01 -20.94 -3.13
N VAL A 125 0.50 -19.90 -3.78
CA VAL A 125 1.35 -18.88 -3.16
C VAL A 125 0.61 -18.18 -2.02
N LEU A 126 -0.58 -17.65 -2.25
CA LEU A 126 -1.33 -16.90 -1.23
C LEU A 126 -1.74 -17.75 -0.04
N ARG A 127 -2.18 -19.00 -0.26
CA ARG A 127 -2.52 -19.91 0.85
C ARG A 127 -1.29 -20.32 1.66
N THR A 128 -0.13 -20.44 1.04
CA THR A 128 1.12 -20.72 1.75
C THR A 128 1.52 -19.53 2.60
N ILE A 129 1.51 -18.32 2.04
CA ILE A 129 1.79 -17.07 2.77
C ILE A 129 0.82 -16.91 3.95
N ALA A 130 -0.49 -17.07 3.72
CA ALA A 130 -1.51 -16.93 4.77
C ALA A 130 -1.30 -17.89 5.96
N ARG A 131 -0.78 -19.11 5.71
CA ARG A 131 -0.51 -20.09 6.78
C ARG A 131 0.83 -19.88 7.48
N GLN A 132 1.78 -19.23 6.84
CA GLN A 132 3.17 -19.15 7.28
C GLN A 132 3.65 -17.70 7.41
N MET A 133 2.72 -16.74 7.54
CA MET A 133 3.07 -15.32 7.66
C MET A 133 4.02 -15.06 8.84
N ASP A 134 3.79 -15.73 9.96
CA ASP A 134 4.60 -15.62 11.17
C ASP A 134 6.00 -16.24 11.02
N GLN A 135 6.24 -17.00 9.95
CA GLN A 135 7.53 -17.63 9.65
C GLN A 135 8.41 -16.80 8.71
N VAL A 136 7.91 -15.64 8.27
CA VAL A 136 8.70 -14.71 7.44
C VAL A 136 9.91 -14.24 8.21
N LYS A 137 11.09 -14.49 7.65
CA LYS A 137 12.37 -14.05 8.23
C LYS A 137 12.92 -12.90 7.42
N LEU A 138 13.26 -11.82 8.10
CA LEU A 138 14.01 -10.73 7.48
C LEU A 138 15.42 -11.19 7.10
N PRO A 139 16.06 -10.58 6.09
CA PRO A 139 17.45 -10.86 5.78
C PRO A 139 18.34 -10.44 6.94
N GLU A 140 19.30 -11.30 7.31
CA GLU A 140 20.22 -10.99 8.41
C GLU A 140 21.31 -10.01 7.97
N HIS A 141 21.80 -10.18 6.75
CA HIS A 141 22.88 -9.38 6.17
C HIS A 141 22.64 -9.07 4.68
N PRO A 142 23.14 -7.95 4.15
CA PRO A 142 23.70 -6.81 4.90
C PRO A 142 22.62 -6.03 5.65
N LEU A 143 23.04 -5.17 6.59
CA LEU A 143 22.13 -4.31 7.36
C LEU A 143 21.24 -3.45 6.46
N SER A 144 21.81 -2.85 5.41
CA SER A 144 21.05 -2.06 4.43
C SER A 144 19.89 -2.84 3.84
N ARG A 145 20.10 -4.12 3.51
CA ARG A 145 19.07 -5.01 2.99
C ARG A 145 17.99 -5.32 4.03
N ARG A 146 18.40 -5.59 5.27
CA ARG A 146 17.47 -5.83 6.39
C ARG A 146 16.54 -4.63 6.58
N LEU A 147 17.10 -3.44 6.71
CA LEU A 147 16.34 -2.20 6.91
C LEU A 147 15.48 -1.86 5.68
N SER A 148 16.02 -2.07 4.47
CA SER A 148 15.27 -1.88 3.23
C SER A 148 13.99 -2.71 3.19
N VAL A 149 14.07 -3.99 3.54
CA VAL A 149 12.90 -4.89 3.57
C VAL A 149 11.97 -4.54 4.71
N GLN A 150 12.50 -4.32 5.90
CA GLN A 150 11.74 -4.05 7.13
C GLN A 150 10.88 -2.79 7.01
N TYR A 151 11.43 -1.73 6.41
CA TYR A 151 10.79 -0.42 6.28
C TYR A 151 10.32 -0.11 4.85
N SER A 152 10.44 -1.07 3.95
CA SER A 152 10.03 -0.93 2.54
C SER A 152 10.65 0.27 1.81
N ILE A 153 11.87 0.64 2.18
CA ILE A 153 12.65 1.76 1.59
C ILE A 153 13.70 1.18 0.62
N PRO A 154 13.95 1.83 -0.53
CA PRO A 154 14.99 1.37 -1.46
C PRO A 154 16.36 1.22 -0.80
N GLU A 155 17.02 0.06 -1.01
CA GLU A 155 18.29 -0.29 -0.35
C GLU A 155 19.38 0.77 -0.54
N TRP A 156 19.49 1.36 -1.74
CA TRP A 156 20.45 2.43 -2.03
C TRP A 156 20.24 3.68 -1.15
N MET A 157 18.99 4.00 -0.77
CA MET A 157 18.71 5.12 0.14
C MET A 157 19.21 4.80 1.55
N VAL A 158 18.93 3.59 2.01
CA VAL A 158 19.41 3.12 3.33
C VAL A 158 20.93 3.13 3.37
N GLU A 159 21.62 2.65 2.32
CA GLU A 159 23.08 2.70 2.21
C GLU A 159 23.62 4.13 2.27
N THR A 160 22.96 5.06 1.55
CA THR A 160 23.33 6.48 1.57
C THR A 160 23.23 7.05 2.99
N TRP A 161 22.17 6.74 3.71
CA TRP A 161 22.00 7.24 5.08
C TRP A 161 22.99 6.58 6.07
N LEU A 162 23.22 5.27 5.94
CA LEU A 162 24.21 4.56 6.76
C LEU A 162 25.65 5.05 6.53
N SER A 163 25.96 5.62 5.36
CA SER A 163 27.26 6.24 5.12
C SER A 163 27.44 7.58 5.83
N SER A 164 26.37 8.24 6.25
CA SER A 164 26.37 9.58 6.82
C SER A 164 25.95 9.64 8.30
N TYR A 165 25.19 8.64 8.75
CA TYR A 165 24.61 8.60 10.09
C TYR A 165 24.86 7.25 10.77
N PRO A 166 24.96 7.20 12.12
CA PRO A 166 25.00 5.96 12.87
C PRO A 166 23.75 5.09 12.62
N GLU A 167 23.91 3.76 12.70
CA GLU A 167 22.84 2.78 12.51
C GLU A 167 21.57 3.11 13.33
N GLU A 168 21.74 3.40 14.63
CA GLU A 168 20.61 3.75 15.51
C GLU A 168 19.83 4.97 15.03
N THR A 169 20.53 5.98 14.47
CA THR A 169 19.88 7.18 13.92
C THR A 169 19.09 6.84 12.67
N VAL A 170 19.67 6.04 11.76
CA VAL A 170 19.00 5.61 10.53
C VAL A 170 17.75 4.79 10.87
N GLU A 171 17.84 3.87 11.82
CA GLU A 171 16.71 3.05 12.23
C GLU A 171 15.57 3.88 12.83
N LYS A 172 15.89 4.89 13.66
CA LYS A 172 14.90 5.86 14.17
C LYS A 172 14.26 6.69 13.06
N MET A 173 15.04 7.15 12.08
CA MET A 173 14.49 7.86 10.91
C MET A 173 13.51 7.01 10.12
N LEU A 174 13.88 5.75 9.86
CA LEU A 174 13.03 4.81 9.13
C LEU A 174 11.75 4.46 9.90
N SER A 175 11.88 4.19 11.21
CA SER A 175 10.72 3.94 12.08
C SER A 175 9.75 5.12 12.08
N PHE A 176 10.27 6.34 12.23
CA PHE A 176 9.47 7.56 12.19
C PHE A 176 8.71 7.73 10.87
N MET A 177 9.32 7.37 9.72
CA MET A 177 8.67 7.44 8.41
C MET A 177 7.47 6.48 8.27
N MET A 178 7.44 5.41 9.07
CA MET A 178 6.34 4.43 9.06
C MET A 178 5.23 4.75 10.05
N GLU A 179 5.40 5.75 10.91
CA GLU A 179 4.38 6.18 11.85
C GLU A 179 3.27 6.97 11.14
N GLU A 180 2.07 6.90 11.69
CA GLU A 180 0.97 7.76 11.23
C GLU A 180 1.23 9.20 11.69
N HIS A 181 1.39 10.10 10.74
CA HIS A 181 1.55 11.52 11.02
C HIS A 181 0.27 12.29 10.76
N PRO A 182 -0.05 13.28 11.59
CA PRO A 182 -1.20 14.14 11.34
C PRO A 182 -0.99 14.96 10.05
N THR A 183 -2.06 15.15 9.30
CA THR A 183 -2.02 16.02 8.12
C THR A 183 -1.86 17.47 8.57
N CYS A 184 -0.74 18.08 8.19
CA CYS A 184 -0.50 19.51 8.43
C CYS A 184 -1.04 20.34 7.28
N ILE A 185 -1.84 21.34 7.59
CA ILE A 185 -2.32 22.33 6.61
C ILE A 185 -1.76 23.71 6.96
N ARG A 186 -1.43 24.45 5.92
CA ARG A 186 -1.10 25.89 6.03
C ARG A 186 -2.26 26.68 5.44
N PHE A 187 -2.75 27.65 6.15
CA PHE A 187 -3.79 28.56 5.69
C PHE A 187 -3.24 29.99 5.53
N ASP A 188 -3.94 30.79 4.75
CA ASP A 188 -3.61 32.21 4.54
C ASP A 188 -4.41 33.04 5.57
N PRO A 189 -3.75 33.66 6.57
CA PRO A 189 -4.42 34.40 7.61
C PRO A 189 -5.10 35.69 7.11
N GLU A 190 -4.77 36.17 5.90
CA GLU A 190 -5.46 37.31 5.28
C GLU A 190 -6.82 36.93 4.68
N ARG A 191 -7.04 35.62 4.42
CA ARG A 191 -8.28 35.11 3.79
C ARG A 191 -9.22 34.40 4.76
N ILE A 192 -8.69 33.79 5.79
CA ILE A 192 -9.48 33.01 6.75
C ILE A 192 -8.80 33.04 8.12
N THR A 193 -9.60 33.17 9.17
CA THR A 193 -9.09 33.08 10.53
C THR A 193 -8.86 31.64 10.98
N LYS A 194 -8.02 31.46 12.01
CA LYS A 194 -7.74 30.15 12.60
C LYS A 194 -8.98 29.47 13.14
N GLU A 195 -9.85 30.25 13.75
CA GLU A 195 -11.12 29.79 14.30
C GLU A 195 -12.09 29.33 13.21
N GLU A 196 -12.18 30.09 12.13
CA GLU A 196 -13.04 29.75 11.00
C GLU A 196 -12.58 28.46 10.30
N ILE A 197 -11.25 28.26 10.07
CA ILE A 197 -10.77 27.05 9.42
C ILE A 197 -10.97 25.83 10.34
N LYS A 198 -10.76 25.97 11.66
CA LYS A 198 -11.04 24.90 12.61
C LYS A 198 -12.52 24.52 12.64
N ALA A 199 -13.42 25.50 12.57
CA ALA A 199 -14.86 25.26 12.50
C ALA A 199 -15.24 24.49 11.22
N ARG A 200 -14.77 24.93 10.05
CA ARG A 200 -15.01 24.24 8.76
C ARG A 200 -14.50 22.79 8.75
N LEU A 201 -13.26 22.55 9.24
CA LEU A 201 -12.71 21.20 9.31
C LEU A 201 -13.55 20.28 10.18
N LYS A 202 -14.11 20.79 11.31
CA LYS A 202 -15.02 20.03 12.16
C LYS A 202 -16.36 19.75 11.47
N GLU A 203 -16.91 20.71 10.74
CA GLU A 203 -18.12 20.52 9.92
C GLU A 203 -17.92 19.46 8.84
N ASP A 204 -16.71 19.41 8.24
CA ASP A 204 -16.32 18.39 7.28
C ASP A 204 -16.03 17.01 7.90
N GLY A 205 -16.18 16.90 9.24
CA GLY A 205 -16.05 15.62 9.96
C GLY A 205 -14.64 15.29 10.41
N VAL A 206 -13.74 16.26 10.51
CA VAL A 206 -12.42 16.08 11.10
C VAL A 206 -12.55 16.03 12.62
N GLU A 207 -12.27 14.88 13.20
CA GLU A 207 -12.49 14.65 14.66
C GLU A 207 -11.53 15.44 15.52
N LYS A 208 -10.27 15.55 15.11
CA LYS A 208 -9.21 16.20 15.90
C LYS A 208 -8.48 17.26 15.08
N VAL A 209 -8.54 18.50 15.55
CA VAL A 209 -7.84 19.63 14.94
C VAL A 209 -7.01 20.31 16.02
N GLU A 210 -5.70 20.28 15.88
CA GLU A 210 -4.74 20.85 16.82
C GLU A 210 -3.85 21.89 16.14
N ASP A 211 -3.25 22.76 16.94
CA ASP A 211 -2.26 23.69 16.44
C ASP A 211 -0.92 22.99 16.22
N HIS A 212 -0.20 23.35 15.17
CA HIS A 212 1.14 22.82 14.95
C HIS A 212 2.08 23.28 16.09
N PRO A 213 2.85 22.38 16.73
CA PRO A 213 3.63 22.70 17.93
C PRO A 213 4.77 23.71 17.68
N VAL A 214 5.23 23.86 16.45
CA VAL A 214 6.39 24.70 16.08
C VAL A 214 6.01 25.84 15.14
N LEU A 215 4.99 25.67 14.30
CA LEU A 215 4.57 26.67 13.33
C LEU A 215 3.30 27.37 13.84
N PRO A 216 3.26 28.70 13.85
CA PRO A 216 2.11 29.47 14.32
C PRO A 216 0.86 29.28 13.44
#